data_76be855598c0916e6d4128843199d2e0
#
_entry.id   76be855598c0916e6d4128843199d2e0
#
_cell.length_a   1.000
_cell.length_b   1.000
_cell.length_c   1.000
_cell.angle_alpha   90.00
_cell.angle_beta   90.00
_cell.angle_gamma   90.00
#
_symmetry.space_group_name_H-M   'P 1'
#
loop_
_entity.id
_entity.type
_entity.pdbx_description
1 polymer ?
#
loop_
_entity_poly.entity_id
_entity_poly.type
_entity_poly.pdbx_seq_one_letter_code
_entity_poly.pdbx_strand_id
1 'polypeptide(L)'
;MLNSKEEAEDLLQESFTDAFMKLNSFRYESTFGAWLKRIVINKCINAINKKNVDLVFPDQPVEPDSRDEELDYSGIELDVQRIHRAVEKLPDGYRVIFSLYAMEGYDHGEISQIMNISESTSKSQYLRAKQKIKELLKNNDDERQVRTV
;
A
#
# COMPACT_ATOMS: atom_id res chain seq x y z
N MET A 1 -1.72 4.41 -3.26
CA MET A 1 -1.67 4.91 -1.87
C MET A 1 -2.82 5.88 -1.58
N LEU A 2 -3.00 6.95 -2.34
CA LEU A 2 -4.10 7.91 -2.20
C LEU A 2 -5.32 7.47 -3.02
N ASN A 3 -6.55 7.80 -2.55
CA ASN A 3 -7.79 7.44 -3.25
C ASN A 3 -8.34 8.56 -4.13
N SER A 4 -7.82 9.79 -4.00
CA SER A 4 -8.19 10.92 -4.84
C SER A 4 -7.10 11.15 -5.89
N LYS A 5 -7.51 11.20 -7.16
CA LYS A 5 -6.62 11.52 -8.28
C LYS A 5 -6.09 12.95 -8.18
N GLU A 6 -6.97 13.89 -7.85
CA GLU A 6 -6.62 15.31 -7.69
C GLU A 6 -5.57 15.47 -6.58
N GLU A 7 -5.80 14.84 -5.43
CA GLU A 7 -4.85 14.87 -4.33
C GLU A 7 -3.51 14.23 -4.69
N ALA A 8 -3.52 13.14 -5.45
CA ALA A 8 -2.30 12.49 -5.91
C ALA A 8 -1.52 13.39 -6.88
N GLU A 9 -2.21 14.09 -7.78
CA GLU A 9 -1.60 15.05 -8.73
C GLU A 9 -0.99 16.24 -7.99
N ASP A 10 -1.71 16.84 -7.05
CA ASP A 10 -1.22 17.96 -6.23
C ASP A 10 0.02 17.56 -5.43
N LEU A 11 -0.04 16.41 -4.78
CA LEU A 11 1.07 15.89 -3.98
C LEU A 11 2.29 15.53 -4.83
N LEU A 12 2.06 15.05 -6.04
CA LEU A 12 3.13 14.78 -7.00
C LEU A 12 3.81 16.09 -7.42
N GLN A 13 3.06 17.14 -7.76
CA GLN A 13 3.59 18.47 -8.08
C GLN A 13 4.42 19.06 -6.93
N GLU A 14 3.89 18.99 -5.70
CA GLU A 14 4.64 19.42 -4.52
C GLU A 14 5.93 18.60 -4.32
N SER A 15 5.89 17.28 -4.61
CA SER A 15 7.06 16.42 -4.49
C SER A 15 8.15 16.79 -5.50
N PHE A 16 7.77 17.12 -6.72
CA PHE A 16 8.72 17.62 -7.73
C PHE A 16 9.31 18.97 -7.33
N THR A 17 8.50 19.88 -6.81
CA THR A 17 8.97 21.17 -6.31
C THR A 17 10.00 20.98 -5.19
N ASP A 18 9.69 20.14 -4.20
CA ASP A 18 10.60 19.82 -3.10
C ASP A 18 11.89 19.15 -3.60
N ALA A 19 11.78 18.23 -4.53
CA ALA A 19 12.94 17.55 -5.12
C ALA A 19 13.83 18.56 -5.84
N PHE A 20 13.26 19.49 -6.60
CA PHE A 20 14.01 20.54 -7.28
C PHE A 20 14.73 21.45 -6.29
N MET A 21 14.04 21.91 -5.25
CA MET A 21 14.63 22.76 -4.21
C MET A 21 15.73 22.03 -3.42
N LYS A 22 15.62 20.71 -3.28
CA LYS A 22 16.57 19.87 -2.53
C LYS A 22 17.58 19.15 -3.42
N LEU A 23 17.66 19.49 -4.71
CA LEU A 23 18.54 18.81 -5.66
C LEU A 23 20.01 18.81 -5.23
N ASN A 24 20.46 19.89 -4.61
CA ASN A 24 21.80 20.02 -4.05
C ASN A 24 22.07 19.02 -2.88
N SER A 25 21.04 18.44 -2.28
CA SER A 25 21.18 17.44 -1.22
C SER A 25 21.23 16.00 -1.74
N PHE A 26 21.07 15.81 -3.05
CA PHE A 26 21.17 14.50 -3.68
C PHE A 26 22.64 14.07 -3.72
N ARG A 27 22.95 13.01 -2.97
CA ARG A 27 24.36 12.56 -2.74
C ARG A 27 24.86 11.53 -3.76
N TYR A 28 24.06 11.19 -4.78
CA TYR A 28 24.41 10.15 -5.78
C TYR A 28 24.65 8.75 -5.18
N GLU A 29 24.21 8.49 -3.96
CA GLU A 29 24.28 7.19 -3.30
C GLU A 29 23.24 6.19 -3.83
N SER A 30 22.25 6.68 -4.59
CA SER A 30 21.20 5.91 -5.26
C SER A 30 20.90 6.52 -6.63
N THR A 31 20.03 5.90 -7.43
CA THR A 31 19.53 6.53 -8.65
C THR A 31 18.66 7.75 -8.32
N PHE A 32 18.64 8.76 -9.18
CA PHE A 32 17.77 9.92 -9.01
C PHE A 32 16.29 9.52 -8.88
N GLY A 33 15.84 8.53 -9.67
CA GLY A 33 14.47 8.00 -9.58
C GLY A 33 14.14 7.40 -8.21
N ALA A 34 15.07 6.65 -7.61
CA ALA A 34 14.86 6.09 -6.28
C ALA A 34 14.80 7.17 -5.19
N TRP A 35 15.64 8.18 -5.28
CA TRP A 35 15.63 9.32 -4.37
C TRP A 35 14.33 10.14 -4.50
N LEU A 36 13.90 10.46 -5.73
CA LEU A 36 12.64 11.17 -5.99
C LEU A 36 11.44 10.35 -5.50
N LYS A 37 11.40 9.05 -5.80
CA LYS A 37 10.35 8.13 -5.33
C LYS A 37 10.20 8.17 -3.82
N ARG A 38 11.31 8.19 -3.07
CA ARG A 38 11.30 8.28 -1.61
C ARG A 38 10.67 9.59 -1.11
N ILE A 39 10.91 10.71 -1.80
CA ILE A 39 10.27 12.00 -1.49
C ILE A 39 8.74 11.90 -1.67
N VAL A 40 8.30 11.33 -2.80
CA VAL A 40 6.87 11.16 -3.11
C VAL A 40 6.20 10.26 -2.07
N ILE A 41 6.78 9.10 -1.76
CA ILE A 41 6.24 8.15 -0.77
C ILE A 41 6.11 8.79 0.60
N ASN A 42 7.15 9.49 1.08
CA ASN A 42 7.09 10.17 2.37
C ASN A 42 5.99 11.24 2.42
N LYS A 43 5.78 11.98 1.33
CA LYS A 43 4.68 12.94 1.25
C LYS A 43 3.31 12.26 1.28
N CYS A 44 3.15 11.16 0.55
CA CYS A 44 1.92 10.35 0.58
C CYS A 44 1.59 9.87 1.99
N ILE A 45 2.58 9.32 2.69
CA ILE A 45 2.41 8.84 4.07
C ILE A 45 2.03 9.98 5.01
N ASN A 46 2.73 11.12 4.92
CA ASN A 46 2.42 12.29 5.73
C ASN A 46 1.00 12.83 5.47
N ALA A 47 0.55 12.85 4.22
CA ALA A 47 -0.81 13.25 3.87
C ALA A 47 -1.87 12.30 4.44
N ILE A 48 -1.61 10.99 4.38
CA ILE A 48 -2.49 9.96 4.94
C ILE A 48 -2.53 10.07 6.47
N ASN A 49 -1.38 10.19 7.12
CA ASN A 49 -1.29 10.35 8.58
C ASN A 49 -1.98 11.63 9.07
N LYS A 50 -1.91 12.70 8.29
CA LYS A 50 -2.55 13.97 8.63
C LYS A 50 -4.09 13.90 8.53
N LYS A 51 -4.62 13.11 7.61
CA LYS A 51 -6.07 12.89 7.47
C LYS A 51 -6.61 11.95 8.53
N ASN A 52 -5.87 10.92 8.86
CA ASN A 52 -6.22 9.92 9.85
C ASN A 52 -5.37 10.19 11.09
N VAL A 53 -5.84 11.11 11.95
CA VAL A 53 -5.27 11.37 13.27
C VAL A 53 -5.19 10.06 14.11
N ASP A 54 -5.91 9.03 13.64
CA ASP A 54 -5.84 7.65 14.12
C ASP A 54 -5.84 6.69 12.92
N LEU A 55 -4.69 6.43 12.31
CA LEU A 55 -4.49 5.12 11.71
C LEU A 55 -4.47 4.13 12.90
N VAL A 56 -5.66 3.86 13.42
CA VAL A 56 -5.84 2.78 14.40
C VAL A 56 -5.54 1.50 13.65
N PHE A 57 -4.29 1.08 13.71
CA PHE A 57 -3.96 -0.30 13.46
C PHE A 57 -4.52 -1.05 14.68
N PRO A 58 -5.64 -1.77 14.56
CA PRO A 58 -6.13 -2.52 15.72
C PRO A 58 -5.02 -3.46 16.15
N ASP A 59 -4.42 -3.19 17.30
CA ASP A 59 -3.50 -4.05 18.02
C ASP A 59 -4.27 -5.28 18.53
N GLN A 60 -4.78 -6.08 17.61
CA GLN A 60 -5.06 -7.45 17.92
C GLN A 60 -3.76 -8.20 17.62
N PRO A 61 -3.10 -8.76 18.65
CA PRO A 61 -2.03 -9.70 18.40
C PRO A 61 -2.65 -10.85 17.61
N VAL A 62 -2.47 -10.82 16.31
CA VAL A 62 -2.56 -12.05 15.53
C VAL A 62 -1.29 -12.77 15.93
N GLU A 63 -1.43 -13.86 16.68
CA GLU A 63 -0.35 -14.81 16.77
C GLU A 63 0.17 -14.99 15.34
N PRO A 64 1.46 -14.80 15.09
CA PRO A 64 2.00 -15.12 13.79
C PRO A 64 1.86 -16.64 13.70
N ASP A 65 0.73 -17.07 13.16
CA ASP A 65 0.66 -18.39 12.60
C ASP A 65 1.72 -18.37 11.51
N SER A 66 2.85 -19.00 11.83
CA SER A 66 4.11 -18.97 11.10
C SER A 66 4.04 -19.82 9.83
N ARG A 67 2.88 -19.89 9.27
CA ARG A 67 2.63 -20.33 7.91
C ARG A 67 2.32 -19.07 7.11
N ASP A 68 3.24 -18.72 6.22
CA ASP A 68 2.84 -18.15 4.94
C ASP A 68 1.83 -19.14 4.34
N GLU A 69 0.59 -19.10 4.83
CA GLU A 69 -0.50 -19.78 4.16
C GLU A 69 -0.52 -19.16 2.78
N GLU A 70 0.01 -19.90 1.82
CA GLU A 70 -0.21 -19.61 0.41
C GLU A 70 -1.72 -19.45 0.25
N LEU A 71 -2.17 -18.20 0.21
CA LEU A 71 -3.58 -17.93 0.00
C LEU A 71 -3.96 -18.59 -1.31
N ASP A 72 -4.80 -19.60 -1.23
CA ASP A 72 -5.30 -20.30 -2.40
C ASP A 72 -6.09 -19.30 -3.28
N TYR A 73 -5.52 -18.96 -4.41
CA TYR A 73 -6.13 -18.14 -5.46
C TYR A 73 -6.73 -18.99 -6.60
N SER A 74 -6.87 -20.31 -6.41
CA SER A 74 -7.49 -21.17 -7.40
C SER A 74 -8.91 -20.71 -7.73
N GLY A 75 -9.23 -20.65 -9.02
CA GLY A 75 -10.53 -20.18 -9.51
C GLY A 75 -10.72 -18.66 -9.53
N ILE A 76 -9.69 -17.87 -9.20
CA ILE A 76 -9.72 -16.41 -9.33
C ILE A 76 -8.94 -16.00 -10.58
N GLU A 77 -9.61 -15.33 -11.51
CA GLU A 77 -8.94 -14.72 -12.66
C GLU A 77 -8.12 -13.51 -12.18
N LEU A 78 -6.80 -13.69 -12.13
CA LEU A 78 -5.85 -12.65 -11.71
C LEU A 78 -5.52 -11.75 -12.92
N ASP A 79 -6.18 -10.60 -12.97
CA ASP A 79 -5.86 -9.51 -13.88
C ASP A 79 -5.30 -8.32 -13.08
N VAL A 80 -4.21 -7.74 -13.57
CA VAL A 80 -3.54 -6.59 -12.93
C VAL A 80 -4.53 -5.44 -12.66
N GLN A 81 -5.43 -5.16 -13.59
CA GLN A 81 -6.42 -4.10 -13.41
C GLN A 81 -7.43 -4.42 -12.30
N ARG A 82 -7.80 -5.70 -12.16
CA ARG A 82 -8.70 -6.14 -11.08
C ARG A 82 -8.03 -6.03 -9.72
N ILE A 83 -6.75 -6.40 -9.64
CA ILE A 83 -5.96 -6.24 -8.42
C ILE A 83 -5.86 -4.76 -8.04
N HIS A 84 -5.55 -3.87 -8.98
CA HIS A 84 -5.50 -2.42 -8.71
C HIS A 84 -6.84 -1.90 -8.16
N ARG A 85 -7.97 -2.25 -8.77
CA ARG A 85 -9.30 -1.87 -8.28
C ARG A 85 -9.61 -2.42 -6.88
N ALA A 86 -9.15 -3.63 -6.59
CA ALA A 86 -9.30 -4.21 -5.25
C ALA A 86 -8.44 -3.47 -4.22
N VAL A 87 -7.21 -3.09 -4.58
CA VAL A 87 -6.31 -2.29 -3.72
C VAL A 87 -6.91 -0.91 -3.43
N GLU A 88 -7.53 -0.26 -4.42
CA GLU A 88 -8.21 1.04 -4.23
C GLU A 88 -9.36 0.96 -3.20
N LYS A 89 -10.02 -0.20 -3.10
CA LYS A 89 -11.12 -0.43 -2.15
C LYS A 89 -10.66 -0.82 -0.74
N LEU A 90 -9.36 -1.03 -0.53
CA LEU A 90 -8.84 -1.35 0.80
C LEU A 90 -8.96 -0.14 1.74
N PRO A 91 -9.19 -0.39 3.05
CA PRO A 91 -8.94 0.63 4.08
C PRO A 91 -7.54 1.20 3.98
N ASP A 92 -7.37 2.48 4.34
CA ASP A 92 -6.12 3.23 4.12
C ASP A 92 -4.89 2.53 4.69
N GLY A 93 -4.96 2.01 5.93
CA GLY A 93 -3.84 1.31 6.55
C GLY A 93 -3.41 0.05 5.78
N TYR A 94 -4.36 -0.79 5.35
CA TYR A 94 -4.07 -1.99 4.56
C TYR A 94 -3.51 -1.62 3.18
N ARG A 95 -4.09 -0.60 2.54
CA ARG A 95 -3.65 -0.14 1.23
C ARG A 95 -2.22 0.40 1.26
N VAL A 96 -1.87 1.18 2.27
CA VAL A 96 -0.51 1.73 2.42
C VAL A 96 0.51 0.62 2.60
N ILE A 97 0.28 -0.29 3.56
CA ILE A 97 1.19 -1.42 3.82
C ILE A 97 1.33 -2.32 2.58
N PHE A 98 0.20 -2.64 1.92
CA PHE A 98 0.23 -3.45 0.71
C PHE A 98 0.99 -2.76 -0.43
N SER A 99 0.76 -1.46 -0.63
CA SER A 99 1.46 -0.69 -1.66
C SER A 99 2.96 -0.63 -1.39
N LEU A 100 3.38 -0.35 -0.16
CA LEU A 100 4.80 -0.28 0.19
C LEU A 100 5.51 -1.63 -0.02
N TYR A 101 4.90 -2.71 0.43
CA TYR A 101 5.52 -4.04 0.34
C TYR A 101 5.46 -4.62 -1.08
N ALA A 102 4.24 -4.73 -1.66
CA ALA A 102 4.03 -5.47 -2.91
C ALA A 102 4.33 -4.65 -4.17
N MET A 103 4.17 -3.32 -4.14
CA MET A 103 4.35 -2.47 -5.32
C MET A 103 5.68 -1.71 -5.30
N GLU A 104 6.12 -1.29 -4.11
CA GLU A 104 7.31 -0.45 -3.96
C GLU A 104 8.55 -1.22 -3.52
N GLY A 105 8.38 -2.48 -3.03
CA GLY A 105 9.47 -3.39 -2.69
C GLY A 105 10.15 -3.09 -1.36
N TYR A 106 9.49 -2.37 -0.43
CA TYR A 106 9.99 -2.19 0.93
C TYR A 106 9.79 -3.47 1.75
N ASP A 107 10.75 -3.80 2.60
CA ASP A 107 10.58 -4.88 3.56
C ASP A 107 9.79 -4.43 4.81
N HIS A 108 9.36 -5.40 5.64
CA HIS A 108 8.56 -5.07 6.83
C HIS A 108 9.34 -4.28 7.89
N GLY A 109 10.67 -4.42 7.93
CA GLY A 109 11.54 -3.62 8.80
C GLY A 109 11.58 -2.16 8.37
N GLU A 110 11.74 -1.91 7.08
CA GLU A 110 11.67 -0.56 6.49
C GLU A 110 10.29 0.07 6.68
N ILE A 111 9.22 -0.70 6.40
CA ILE A 111 7.84 -0.24 6.59
C ILE A 111 7.57 0.11 8.06
N SER A 112 8.08 -0.68 8.99
CA SER A 112 7.92 -0.42 10.42
C SER A 112 8.51 0.93 10.83
N GLN A 113 9.68 1.27 10.30
CA GLN A 113 10.34 2.57 10.53
C GLN A 113 9.58 3.72 9.87
N ILE A 114 9.15 3.55 8.61
CA ILE A 114 8.43 4.58 7.85
C ILE A 114 7.08 4.91 8.49
N MET A 115 6.35 3.88 8.94
CA MET A 115 5.00 4.00 9.48
C MET A 115 4.96 4.16 11.00
N ASN A 116 6.11 4.06 11.68
CA ASN A 116 6.22 4.07 13.13
C ASN A 116 5.33 3.02 13.82
N ILE A 117 5.37 1.80 13.33
CA ILE A 117 4.67 0.62 13.84
C ILE A 117 5.66 -0.51 14.13
N SER A 118 5.22 -1.59 14.78
CA SER A 118 6.08 -2.77 14.92
C SER A 118 6.16 -3.55 13.60
N GLU A 119 7.25 -4.29 13.40
CA GLU A 119 7.40 -5.18 12.23
C GLU A 119 6.32 -6.26 12.21
N SER A 120 5.91 -6.78 13.37
CA SER A 120 4.81 -7.74 13.50
C SER A 120 3.48 -7.13 13.09
N THR A 121 3.23 -5.86 13.43
CA THR A 121 2.06 -5.10 12.96
C THR A 121 2.08 -4.97 11.44
N SER A 122 3.21 -4.63 10.84
CA SER A 122 3.35 -4.54 9.38
C SER A 122 3.02 -5.88 8.71
N LYS A 123 3.55 -7.00 9.22
CA LYS A 123 3.27 -8.35 8.70
C LYS A 123 1.79 -8.72 8.79
N SER A 124 1.17 -8.51 9.95
CA SER A 124 -0.24 -8.83 10.16
C SER A 124 -1.17 -7.96 9.30
N GLN A 125 -0.87 -6.67 9.14
CA GLN A 125 -1.63 -5.77 8.28
C GLN A 125 -1.51 -6.16 6.80
N TYR A 126 -0.33 -6.57 6.36
CA TYR A 126 -0.11 -7.07 5.00
C TYR A 126 -0.92 -8.36 4.74
N LEU A 127 -0.92 -9.31 5.67
CA LEU A 127 -1.70 -10.54 5.56
C LEU A 127 -3.20 -10.23 5.44
N ARG A 128 -3.73 -9.34 6.29
CA ARG A 128 -5.13 -8.89 6.22
C ARG A 128 -5.46 -8.18 4.90
N ALA A 129 -4.52 -7.38 4.39
CA ALA A 129 -4.67 -6.75 3.07
C ALA A 129 -4.80 -7.81 1.96
N LYS A 130 -3.96 -8.85 1.96
CA LYS A 130 -4.05 -9.97 1.00
C LYS A 130 -5.40 -10.70 1.10
N GLN A 131 -5.85 -11.00 2.31
CA GLN A 131 -7.14 -11.65 2.54
C GLN A 131 -8.30 -10.80 2.00
N LYS A 132 -8.26 -9.49 2.27
CA LYS A 132 -9.31 -8.58 1.80
C LYS A 132 -9.33 -8.43 0.28
N ILE A 133 -8.17 -8.39 -0.35
CA ILE A 133 -8.06 -8.39 -1.82
C ILE A 133 -8.68 -9.68 -2.38
N LYS A 134 -8.36 -10.84 -1.80
CA LYS A 134 -8.93 -12.12 -2.22
C LYS A 134 -10.46 -12.13 -2.14
N GLU A 135 -11.05 -11.63 -1.05
CA GLU A 135 -12.50 -11.50 -0.90
C GLU A 135 -13.10 -10.59 -1.99
N LEU A 136 -12.47 -9.42 -2.23
CA LEU A 136 -12.95 -8.47 -3.24
C LEU A 136 -12.88 -9.02 -4.66
N LEU A 137 -11.88 -9.85 -4.96
CA LEU A 137 -11.74 -10.51 -6.26
C LEU A 137 -12.81 -11.59 -6.44
N LYS A 138 -13.09 -12.41 -5.42
CA LYS A 138 -14.14 -13.45 -5.46
C LYS A 138 -15.53 -12.84 -5.68
N ASN A 139 -15.90 -11.83 -4.91
CA ASN A 139 -17.21 -11.18 -5.00
C ASN A 139 -17.46 -10.57 -6.38
N ASN A 140 -16.41 -10.04 -7.04
CA ASN A 140 -16.53 -9.50 -8.39
C ASN A 140 -16.73 -10.61 -9.46
N ASP A 141 -16.28 -11.82 -9.22
CA ASP A 141 -16.49 -12.97 -10.13
C ASP A 141 -17.92 -13.50 -10.01
N ASP A 142 -18.46 -13.59 -8.81
CA ASP A 142 -19.85 -14.02 -8.56
C ASP A 142 -20.84 -13.03 -9.20
N GLU A 143 -20.62 -11.71 -9.11
CA GLU A 143 -21.47 -10.71 -9.76
C GLU A 143 -21.42 -10.76 -11.30
N ARG A 144 -20.32 -11.20 -11.89
CA ARG A 144 -20.20 -11.37 -13.35
C ARG A 144 -20.94 -12.61 -13.83
N GLN A 145 -20.88 -13.72 -13.10
CA GLN A 145 -21.58 -14.95 -13.45
C GLN A 145 -23.11 -14.76 -13.40
N VAL A 146 -23.62 -13.97 -12.47
CA VAL A 146 -25.08 -13.68 -12.35
C VAL A 146 -25.58 -12.78 -13.49
N ARG A 147 -24.74 -11.95 -14.11
CA ARG A 147 -25.10 -11.06 -15.23
C ARG A 147 -25.03 -11.72 -16.62
N THR A 148 -24.53 -12.93 -16.71
CA THR A 148 -24.34 -13.65 -17.98
C THR A 148 -25.41 -14.74 -18.20
N VAL A 149 -26.43 -14.80 -17.37
CA VAL A 149 -27.60 -15.70 -17.49
C VAL A 149 -28.81 -14.96 -18.02
#